data_acbf45424e741e8f7960737e0fd25451
#
_entry.id   acbf45424e741e8f7960737e0fd25451
#
_cell.length_a   1.000
_cell.length_b   1.000
_cell.length_c   1.000
_cell.angle_alpha   90.00
_cell.angle_beta   90.00
_cell.angle_gamma   90.00
#
_symmetry.space_group_name_H-M   'P 1'
#
loop_
_entity.id
_entity.type
_entity.pdbx_description
1 polymer ?
#
loop_
_entity_poly.entity_id
_entity_poly.type
_entity_poly.pdbx_seq_one_letter_code
_entity_poly.pdbx_strand_id
1 'polypeptide(L)'
;MTQLFNKFYIPEDVGISSVAIAQFLKECDEINYKLRTLHIVRHDKAIAEVSKYPFCALDKRLVYSVSKTFTSTAIGIAVKEGLLRVDDFLLDYFPECRDLDMDDAARSIKICHLLTMSTGHGVDTVGDMCNGIRPWPEIFFTRKIVYEPGTHFVYNSGGTYMLSELISRVTGMCLKDWLQTHLFDPLEITDVSWDKHGDVNTGAWGLLIAPRDLTKLGLLYLHKGVYNGIRILTEEWVTEASYPHISTNVQGCAGW
;
A
#
# COMPACT_ATOMS: atom_id res chain seq x y z
N MET A 1 -18.64 -10.24 9.21
CA MET A 1 -17.33 -10.95 9.15
C MET A 1 -16.47 -10.75 10.40
N THR A 2 -16.98 -10.15 11.45
CA THR A 2 -16.34 -9.85 12.74
C THR A 2 -15.63 -11.06 13.41
N GLN A 3 -15.70 -12.25 12.81
CA GLN A 3 -15.20 -13.48 13.40
C GLN A 3 -14.50 -14.41 12.38
N LEU A 4 -13.88 -13.85 11.32
CA LEU A 4 -13.27 -14.66 10.26
C LEU A 4 -12.35 -15.76 10.80
N PHE A 5 -11.52 -15.42 11.79
CA PHE A 5 -10.57 -16.36 12.40
C PHE A 5 -11.05 -16.98 13.72
N ASN A 6 -12.31 -16.78 14.10
CA ASN A 6 -12.88 -17.45 15.28
C ASN A 6 -13.37 -18.87 14.97
N LYS A 7 -13.54 -19.17 13.67
CA LYS A 7 -13.94 -20.49 13.21
C LYS A 7 -13.15 -20.85 11.95
N PHE A 8 -12.55 -22.03 11.97
CA PHE A 8 -11.93 -22.60 10.79
C PHE A 8 -12.84 -23.65 10.17
N TYR A 9 -12.85 -23.69 8.85
CA TYR A 9 -13.65 -24.63 8.06
C TYR A 9 -12.73 -25.69 7.45
N ILE A 10 -13.32 -26.84 7.12
CA ILE A 10 -12.61 -27.91 6.44
C ILE A 10 -12.27 -27.44 5.03
N PRO A 11 -11.00 -27.51 4.60
CA PRO A 11 -10.59 -27.04 3.28
C PRO A 11 -11.36 -27.67 2.12
N GLU A 12 -11.69 -28.97 2.24
CA GLU A 12 -12.43 -29.73 1.25
C GLU A 12 -13.85 -29.18 1.01
N ASP A 13 -14.50 -28.62 2.06
CA ASP A 13 -15.85 -28.02 1.96
C ASP A 13 -15.88 -26.78 1.04
N VAL A 14 -14.72 -26.22 0.75
CA VAL A 14 -14.58 -25.08 -0.17
C VAL A 14 -13.74 -25.42 -1.42
N GLY A 15 -13.51 -26.71 -1.65
CA GLY A 15 -12.81 -27.19 -2.85
C GLY A 15 -11.29 -26.98 -2.82
N ILE A 16 -10.68 -26.95 -1.64
CA ILE A 16 -9.22 -26.92 -1.45
C ILE A 16 -8.83 -28.22 -0.75
N SER A 17 -7.76 -28.88 -1.23
CA SER A 17 -7.25 -30.08 -0.59
C SER A 17 -6.40 -29.72 0.64
N SER A 18 -6.73 -30.26 1.81
CA SER A 18 -5.90 -30.14 3.01
C SER A 18 -4.53 -30.81 2.81
N VAL A 19 -4.50 -31.90 2.02
CA VAL A 19 -3.24 -32.58 1.64
C VAL A 19 -2.34 -31.63 0.81
N ALA A 20 -2.91 -30.86 -0.12
CA ALA A 20 -2.16 -29.89 -0.91
C ALA A 20 -1.58 -28.76 -0.02
N ILE A 21 -2.33 -28.30 0.98
CA ILE A 21 -1.83 -27.30 1.96
C ILE A 21 -0.66 -27.91 2.76
N ALA A 22 -0.80 -29.13 3.24
CA ALA A 22 0.28 -29.83 3.97
C ALA A 22 1.53 -30.05 3.10
N GLN A 23 1.34 -30.42 1.85
CA GLN A 23 2.44 -30.60 0.90
C GLN A 23 3.18 -29.27 0.62
N PHE A 24 2.43 -28.17 0.40
CA PHE A 24 3.02 -26.84 0.23
C PHE A 24 3.87 -26.44 1.44
N LEU A 25 3.37 -26.65 2.66
CA LEU A 25 4.15 -26.34 3.88
C LEU A 25 5.40 -27.18 4.00
N LYS A 26 5.32 -28.47 3.64
CA LYS A 26 6.47 -29.38 3.61
C LYS A 26 7.52 -28.92 2.59
N GLU A 27 7.10 -28.56 1.37
CA GLU A 27 8.00 -28.04 0.33
C GLU A 27 8.67 -26.74 0.78
N CYS A 28 7.94 -25.83 1.44
CA CYS A 28 8.54 -24.63 2.04
C CYS A 28 9.66 -24.98 3.04
N ASP A 29 9.48 -26.05 3.82
CA ASP A 29 10.51 -26.48 4.78
C ASP A 29 11.69 -27.12 4.10
N GLU A 30 11.48 -27.97 3.10
CA GLU A 30 12.53 -28.64 2.34
C GLU A 30 13.46 -27.65 1.62
N ILE A 31 12.92 -26.56 1.05
CA ILE A 31 13.71 -25.51 0.41
C ILE A 31 14.17 -24.41 1.38
N ASN A 32 13.97 -24.62 2.68
CA ASN A 32 14.29 -23.65 3.73
C ASN A 32 13.66 -22.24 3.47
N TYR A 33 12.46 -22.20 2.89
CA TYR A 33 11.72 -20.97 2.69
C TYR A 33 11.28 -20.39 4.04
N LYS A 34 11.59 -19.11 4.28
CA LYS A 34 11.36 -18.46 5.57
C LYS A 34 9.88 -18.04 5.74
N LEU A 35 8.96 -18.96 5.51
CA LEU A 35 7.55 -18.73 5.78
C LEU A 35 7.34 -18.43 7.27
N ARG A 36 6.75 -17.29 7.58
CA ARG A 36 6.47 -16.88 8.97
C ARG A 36 5.01 -17.13 9.33
N THR A 37 4.10 -16.74 8.46
CA THR A 37 2.66 -16.90 8.66
C THR A 37 2.00 -17.15 7.30
N LEU A 38 1.04 -18.07 7.25
CA LEU A 38 0.18 -18.33 6.10
C LEU A 38 -1.27 -18.24 6.55
N HIS A 39 -2.07 -17.48 5.81
CA HIS A 39 -3.53 -17.50 5.93
C HIS A 39 -4.12 -17.89 4.58
N ILE A 40 -5.10 -18.78 4.60
CA ILE A 40 -5.90 -19.12 3.42
C ILE A 40 -7.36 -18.88 3.77
N VAL A 41 -7.97 -17.98 2.98
CA VAL A 41 -9.40 -17.66 3.05
C VAL A 41 -10.01 -17.91 1.68
N ARG A 42 -11.11 -18.64 1.63
CA ARG A 42 -11.87 -18.88 0.41
C ARG A 42 -13.37 -18.81 0.69
N HIS A 43 -14.11 -18.10 -0.16
CA HIS A 43 -15.54 -17.87 0.02
C HIS A 43 -15.87 -17.37 1.44
N ASP A 44 -15.09 -16.40 1.93
CA ASP A 44 -15.21 -15.80 3.28
C ASP A 44 -15.04 -16.79 4.45
N LYS A 45 -14.46 -17.93 4.18
CA LYS A 45 -14.16 -18.96 5.18
C LYS A 45 -12.65 -19.09 5.37
N ALA A 46 -12.18 -18.88 6.59
CA ALA A 46 -10.82 -19.21 6.96
C ALA A 46 -10.66 -20.74 6.99
N ILE A 47 -9.73 -21.26 6.21
CA ILE A 47 -9.48 -22.70 6.08
C ILE A 47 -8.10 -23.12 6.56
N ALA A 48 -7.16 -22.18 6.64
CA ALA A 48 -5.86 -22.41 7.24
C ALA A 48 -5.29 -21.13 7.84
N GLU A 49 -4.68 -21.27 9.00
CA GLU A 49 -3.78 -20.32 9.61
C GLU A 49 -2.59 -21.08 10.17
N VAL A 50 -1.41 -20.76 9.70
CA VAL A 50 -0.17 -21.38 10.14
C VAL A 50 0.80 -20.28 10.54
N SER A 51 1.40 -20.40 11.73
CA SER A 51 2.49 -19.56 12.17
C SER A 51 3.66 -20.42 12.63
N LYS A 52 4.86 -20.15 12.14
CA LYS A 52 6.07 -20.87 12.57
C LYS A 52 6.69 -20.16 13.77
N TYR A 53 7.01 -20.93 14.80
CA TYR A 53 7.69 -20.42 15.99
C TYR A 53 8.95 -19.60 15.60
N PRO A 54 9.21 -18.42 16.20
CA PRO A 54 8.47 -17.82 17.33
C PRO A 54 7.31 -16.87 16.95
N PHE A 55 6.85 -16.89 15.71
CA PHE A 55 5.86 -15.95 15.18
C PHE A 55 4.42 -16.35 15.56
N CYS A 56 3.57 -15.33 15.77
CA CYS A 56 2.14 -15.48 15.96
C CYS A 56 1.38 -14.60 14.93
N ALA A 57 0.20 -15.05 14.51
CA ALA A 57 -0.62 -14.34 13.53
C ALA A 57 -1.21 -13.00 14.05
N LEU A 58 -1.20 -12.82 15.38
CA LEU A 58 -1.69 -11.62 16.05
C LEU A 58 -0.58 -10.60 16.37
N ASP A 59 0.69 -10.99 16.27
CA ASP A 59 1.78 -10.09 16.59
C ASP A 59 2.02 -9.10 15.46
N LYS A 60 2.06 -7.81 15.78
CA LYS A 60 2.46 -6.79 14.81
C LYS A 60 3.85 -7.05 14.27
N ARG A 61 3.99 -6.85 12.99
CA ARG A 61 5.27 -6.97 12.28
C ARG A 61 5.46 -5.83 11.32
N LEU A 62 6.70 -5.46 11.14
CA LEU A 62 7.09 -4.56 10.08
C LEU A 62 6.80 -5.23 8.73
N VAL A 63 5.95 -4.59 7.93
CA VAL A 63 5.52 -5.13 6.63
C VAL A 63 6.23 -4.49 5.44
N TYR A 64 7.25 -3.67 5.71
CA TYR A 64 8.07 -3.03 4.69
C TYR A 64 7.19 -2.36 3.61
N SER A 65 7.46 -2.66 2.35
CA SER A 65 6.77 -2.04 1.21
C SER A 65 5.30 -2.45 1.03
N VAL A 66 4.78 -3.44 1.77
CA VAL A 66 3.33 -3.66 1.85
C VAL A 66 2.61 -2.43 2.43
N SER A 67 3.32 -1.58 3.17
CA SER A 67 2.83 -0.26 3.61
C SER A 67 2.24 0.56 2.47
N LYS A 68 2.82 0.48 1.26
CA LYS A 68 2.38 1.21 0.06
C LYS A 68 0.94 0.89 -0.33
N THR A 69 0.49 -0.34 -0.11
CA THR A 69 -0.90 -0.74 -0.40
C THR A 69 -1.89 0.03 0.48
N PHE A 70 -1.54 0.28 1.74
CA PHE A 70 -2.35 1.09 2.64
C PHE A 70 -2.35 2.56 2.24
N THR A 71 -1.21 3.09 1.79
CA THR A 71 -1.11 4.46 1.26
C THR A 71 -1.95 4.62 -0.02
N SER A 72 -1.88 3.67 -0.95
CA SER A 72 -2.74 3.64 -2.13
C SER A 72 -4.22 3.56 -1.75
N THR A 73 -4.58 2.72 -0.77
CA THR A 73 -5.94 2.64 -0.25
C THR A 73 -6.41 3.99 0.31
N ALA A 74 -5.53 4.72 1.02
CA ALA A 74 -5.84 6.07 1.50
C ALA A 74 -6.16 7.03 0.35
N ILE A 75 -5.35 7.03 -0.72
CA ILE A 75 -5.66 7.84 -1.91
C ILE A 75 -7.04 7.46 -2.48
N GLY A 76 -7.36 6.16 -2.56
CA GLY A 76 -8.68 5.72 -3.04
C GLY A 76 -9.85 6.23 -2.19
N ILE A 77 -9.67 6.28 -0.88
CA ILE A 77 -10.68 6.85 0.02
C ILE A 77 -10.77 8.37 -0.19
N ALA A 78 -9.64 9.08 -0.31
CA ALA A 78 -9.61 10.51 -0.55
C ALA A 78 -10.27 10.90 -1.89
N VAL A 79 -10.07 10.09 -2.93
CA VAL A 79 -10.77 10.25 -4.23
C VAL A 79 -12.28 10.07 -4.06
N LYS A 80 -12.72 9.01 -3.35
CA LYS A 80 -14.13 8.75 -3.06
C LYS A 80 -14.78 9.91 -2.32
N GLU A 81 -14.05 10.57 -1.42
CA GLU A 81 -14.51 11.73 -0.64
C GLU A 81 -14.41 13.06 -1.40
N GLY A 82 -13.85 13.04 -2.62
CA GLY A 82 -13.71 14.23 -3.46
C GLY A 82 -12.63 15.20 -3.00
N LEU A 83 -11.68 14.75 -2.18
CA LEU A 83 -10.59 15.57 -1.65
C LEU A 83 -9.48 15.82 -2.68
N LEU A 84 -9.34 14.91 -3.65
CA LEU A 84 -8.36 14.98 -4.74
C LEU A 84 -8.80 14.09 -5.91
N ARG A 85 -8.12 14.27 -7.05
CA ARG A 85 -8.28 13.43 -8.24
C ARG A 85 -6.91 12.86 -8.64
N VAL A 86 -6.87 11.66 -9.18
CA VAL A 86 -5.60 11.03 -9.59
C VAL A 86 -4.91 11.79 -10.74
N ASP A 87 -5.68 12.56 -11.53
CA ASP A 87 -5.17 13.39 -12.63
C ASP A 87 -4.70 14.78 -12.19
N ASP A 88 -4.88 15.16 -10.93
CA ASP A 88 -4.40 16.45 -10.42
C ASP A 88 -2.87 16.48 -10.45
N PHE A 89 -2.32 17.68 -10.72
CA PHE A 89 -0.89 17.89 -10.63
C PHE A 89 -0.45 17.88 -9.17
N LEU A 90 0.57 17.09 -8.87
CA LEU A 90 1.09 16.98 -7.51
C LEU A 90 1.51 18.35 -6.95
N LEU A 91 2.15 19.18 -7.79
CA LEU A 91 2.65 20.50 -7.40
C LEU A 91 1.56 21.46 -6.90
N ASP A 92 0.30 21.26 -7.29
CA ASP A 92 -0.80 22.10 -6.82
C ASP A 92 -1.03 21.99 -5.32
N TYR A 93 -0.67 20.86 -4.74
CA TYR A 93 -0.75 20.58 -3.30
C TYR A 93 0.51 20.96 -2.51
N PHE A 94 1.56 21.44 -3.21
CA PHE A 94 2.85 21.83 -2.64
C PHE A 94 3.25 23.25 -3.11
N PRO A 95 2.44 24.29 -2.75
CA PRO A 95 2.64 25.64 -3.26
C PRO A 95 4.02 26.21 -2.91
N GLU A 96 4.63 25.81 -1.80
CA GLU A 96 5.97 26.21 -1.39
C GLU A 96 7.08 25.71 -2.33
N CYS A 97 6.79 24.70 -3.15
CA CYS A 97 7.74 24.16 -4.12
C CYS A 97 7.66 24.82 -5.50
N ARG A 98 6.68 25.72 -5.75
CA ARG A 98 6.42 26.27 -7.10
C ARG A 98 7.58 27.09 -7.66
N ASP A 99 8.27 27.82 -6.79
CA ASP A 99 9.36 28.73 -7.18
C ASP A 99 10.75 28.04 -7.13
N LEU A 100 10.80 26.74 -6.86
CA LEU A 100 12.05 25.99 -6.89
C LEU A 100 12.58 25.84 -8.32
N ASP A 101 13.91 25.85 -8.45
CA ASP A 101 14.59 25.47 -9.69
C ASP A 101 14.46 23.96 -9.90
N MET A 102 13.57 23.56 -10.82
CA MET A 102 13.25 22.17 -11.14
C MET A 102 12.99 21.99 -12.63
N ASP A 103 13.13 20.76 -13.10
CA ASP A 103 12.78 20.40 -14.48
C ASP A 103 11.29 20.69 -14.78
N ASP A 104 10.97 21.20 -15.97
CA ASP A 104 9.57 21.42 -16.38
C ASP A 104 8.72 20.13 -16.29
N ALA A 105 9.33 18.98 -16.58
CA ALA A 105 8.68 17.69 -16.44
C ALA A 105 8.29 17.37 -14.98
N ALA A 106 9.04 17.85 -13.98
CA ALA A 106 8.68 17.67 -12.57
C ALA A 106 7.37 18.40 -12.24
N ARG A 107 7.10 19.55 -12.89
CA ARG A 107 5.85 20.30 -12.73
C ARG A 107 4.63 19.57 -13.28
N SER A 108 4.84 18.65 -14.23
CA SER A 108 3.78 17.86 -14.86
C SER A 108 3.48 16.52 -14.15
N ILE A 109 4.17 16.22 -13.04
CA ILE A 109 3.91 15.01 -12.27
C ILE A 109 2.49 15.05 -11.71
N LYS A 110 1.69 14.03 -12.04
CA LYS A 110 0.34 13.81 -11.52
C LYS A 110 0.33 12.78 -10.38
N ILE A 111 -0.73 12.75 -9.60
CA ILE A 111 -0.92 11.77 -8.51
C ILE A 111 -0.89 10.33 -9.06
N CYS A 112 -1.49 10.06 -10.23
CA CYS A 112 -1.43 8.75 -10.89
C CYS A 112 0.00 8.31 -11.20
N HIS A 113 0.92 9.23 -11.52
CA HIS A 113 2.32 8.88 -11.77
C HIS A 113 3.06 8.40 -10.51
N LEU A 114 2.65 8.88 -9.32
CA LEU A 114 3.18 8.34 -8.06
C LEU A 114 2.61 6.94 -7.75
N LEU A 115 1.31 6.76 -7.97
CA LEU A 115 0.63 5.47 -7.77
C LEU A 115 1.20 4.38 -8.68
N THR A 116 1.54 4.73 -9.92
CA THR A 116 2.09 3.80 -10.93
C THR A 116 3.62 3.75 -10.94
N MET A 117 4.29 4.48 -10.03
CA MET A 117 5.76 4.58 -9.96
C MET A 117 6.39 5.02 -11.29
N SER A 118 5.76 5.97 -11.97
CA SER A 118 6.16 6.50 -13.28
C SER A 118 6.43 8.01 -13.24
N THR A 119 6.98 8.51 -12.15
CA THR A 119 7.22 9.95 -11.92
C THR A 119 8.28 10.57 -12.83
N GLY A 120 8.97 9.76 -13.63
CA GLY A 120 10.04 10.24 -14.53
C GLY A 120 11.43 10.29 -13.89
N HIS A 121 11.57 10.09 -12.59
CA HIS A 121 12.87 9.94 -11.95
C HIS A 121 13.60 8.69 -12.45
N GLY A 122 14.93 8.78 -12.63
CA GLY A 122 15.73 7.64 -13.06
C GLY A 122 16.09 6.65 -11.95
N VAL A 123 15.85 6.99 -10.69
CA VAL A 123 16.13 6.18 -9.49
C VAL A 123 15.12 6.50 -8.39
N ASP A 124 15.06 5.64 -7.37
CA ASP A 124 14.27 5.91 -6.15
C ASP A 124 14.81 7.17 -5.45
N THR A 125 13.94 8.16 -5.24
CA THR A 125 14.30 9.45 -4.63
C THR A 125 14.49 9.36 -3.11
N VAL A 126 14.07 8.28 -2.47
CA VAL A 126 14.10 8.12 -1.00
C VAL A 126 15.52 8.25 -0.43
N GLY A 127 16.53 7.76 -1.14
CA GLY A 127 17.93 7.87 -0.68
C GLY A 127 18.39 9.31 -0.56
N ASP A 128 18.07 10.15 -1.53
CA ASP A 128 18.40 11.59 -1.50
C ASP A 128 17.59 12.32 -0.44
N MET A 129 16.30 11.95 -0.26
CA MET A 129 15.44 12.54 0.78
C MET A 129 15.97 12.22 2.18
N CYS A 130 16.32 10.98 2.47
CA CYS A 130 16.84 10.58 3.78
C CYS A 130 18.23 11.16 4.11
N ASN A 131 19.05 11.43 3.12
CA ASN A 131 20.39 11.97 3.30
C ASN A 131 20.44 13.51 3.14
N GLY A 132 19.37 14.12 2.66
CA GLY A 132 19.29 15.56 2.45
C GLY A 132 18.95 16.33 3.72
N ILE A 133 19.28 17.63 3.71
CA ILE A 133 18.98 18.56 4.81
C ILE A 133 17.78 19.47 4.51
N ARG A 134 17.29 19.46 3.27
CA ARG A 134 16.10 20.21 2.85
C ARG A 134 14.84 19.40 3.14
N PRO A 135 13.65 20.05 3.19
CA PRO A 135 12.37 19.36 3.23
C PRO A 135 12.25 18.31 2.12
N TRP A 136 11.71 17.15 2.43
CA TRP A 136 11.64 16.04 1.47
C TRP A 136 10.86 16.36 0.19
N PRO A 137 9.76 17.14 0.22
CA PRO A 137 9.10 17.59 -1.02
C PRO A 137 10.01 18.40 -1.93
N GLU A 138 10.83 19.30 -1.36
CA GLU A 138 11.77 20.09 -2.16
C GLU A 138 12.80 19.21 -2.87
N ILE A 139 13.34 18.21 -2.14
CA ILE A 139 14.29 17.24 -2.72
C ILE A 139 13.62 16.44 -3.82
N PHE A 140 12.39 15.97 -3.60
CA PHE A 140 11.63 15.23 -4.60
C PHE A 140 11.44 16.02 -5.90
N PHE A 141 10.95 17.25 -5.82
CA PHE A 141 10.68 18.08 -7.00
C PHE A 141 11.94 18.57 -7.71
N THR A 142 13.03 18.82 -6.98
CA THR A 142 14.30 19.30 -7.57
C THR A 142 15.21 18.17 -8.06
N ARG A 143 14.84 16.91 -7.83
CA ARG A 143 15.58 15.77 -8.38
C ARG A 143 15.36 15.68 -9.88
N LYS A 144 16.45 15.47 -10.63
CA LYS A 144 16.43 15.40 -12.10
C LYS A 144 15.42 14.40 -12.62
N ILE A 145 14.59 14.83 -13.56
CA ILE A 145 13.71 13.99 -14.34
C ILE A 145 14.46 13.44 -15.55
N VAL A 146 14.40 12.13 -15.75
CA VAL A 146 15.11 11.40 -16.81
C VAL A 146 14.16 10.95 -17.91
N TYR A 147 12.92 10.63 -17.53
CA TYR A 147 11.87 10.16 -18.41
C TYR A 147 10.67 11.09 -18.35
N GLU A 148 9.87 11.13 -19.39
CA GLU A 148 8.58 11.81 -19.33
C GLU A 148 7.69 11.13 -18.29
N PRO A 149 7.07 11.88 -17.35
CA PRO A 149 6.16 11.31 -16.36
C PRO A 149 5.03 10.48 -17.00
N GLY A 150 4.78 9.32 -16.48
CA GLY A 150 3.79 8.36 -17.00
C GLY A 150 4.34 7.35 -18.01
N THR A 151 5.59 7.45 -18.46
CA THR A 151 6.13 6.62 -19.55
C THR A 151 7.02 5.47 -19.12
N HIS A 152 7.71 5.58 -17.99
CA HIS A 152 8.69 4.59 -17.52
C HIS A 152 8.47 4.25 -16.05
N PHE A 153 8.39 2.96 -15.76
CA PHE A 153 8.36 2.47 -14.39
C PHE A 153 9.76 2.54 -13.78
N VAL A 154 9.86 3.23 -12.65
CA VAL A 154 11.02 3.21 -11.76
C VAL A 154 10.50 3.10 -10.34
N TYR A 155 10.81 1.99 -9.66
CA TYR A 155 10.40 1.82 -8.26
C TYR A 155 10.86 3.00 -7.41
N ASN A 156 9.90 3.74 -6.80
CA ASN A 156 10.18 5.00 -6.12
C ASN A 156 9.42 5.11 -4.80
N SER A 157 10.10 4.81 -3.70
CA SER A 157 9.56 4.92 -2.35
C SER A 157 9.35 6.37 -1.92
N GLY A 158 10.18 7.30 -2.42
CA GLY A 158 9.99 8.74 -2.21
C GLY A 158 8.69 9.23 -2.82
N GLY A 159 8.30 8.71 -4.00
CA GLY A 159 6.99 9.02 -4.59
C GLY A 159 5.83 8.58 -3.68
N THR A 160 5.94 7.41 -3.04
CA THR A 160 4.90 6.98 -2.09
C THR A 160 4.88 7.79 -0.81
N TYR A 161 6.04 8.27 -0.32
CA TYR A 161 6.07 9.25 0.76
C TYR A 161 5.29 10.52 0.39
N MET A 162 5.48 11.03 -0.84
CA MET A 162 4.73 12.20 -1.32
C MET A 162 3.21 11.98 -1.30
N LEU A 163 2.73 10.75 -1.58
CA LEU A 163 1.31 10.40 -1.41
C LEU A 163 0.88 10.45 0.06
N SER A 164 1.71 10.00 0.99
CA SER A 164 1.43 10.10 2.44
C SER A 164 1.36 11.55 2.90
N GLU A 165 2.29 12.38 2.46
CA GLU A 165 2.28 13.81 2.76
C GLU A 165 1.09 14.52 2.11
N LEU A 166 0.72 14.15 0.88
CA LEU A 166 -0.47 14.64 0.22
C LEU A 166 -1.74 14.39 1.06
N ILE A 167 -1.93 13.19 1.60
CA ILE A 167 -3.03 12.90 2.51
C ILE A 167 -3.00 13.85 3.72
N SER A 168 -1.83 14.05 4.32
CA SER A 168 -1.71 14.96 5.46
C SER A 168 -2.12 16.39 5.11
N ARG A 169 -1.82 16.85 3.90
CA ARG A 169 -2.17 18.20 3.42
C ARG A 169 -3.65 18.38 3.15
N VAL A 170 -4.29 17.41 2.51
CA VAL A 170 -5.71 17.53 2.15
C VAL A 170 -6.65 17.23 3.31
N THR A 171 -6.19 16.52 4.34
CA THR A 171 -7.03 16.13 5.49
C THR A 171 -6.68 16.87 6.78
N GLY A 172 -5.49 17.47 6.87
CA GLY A 172 -4.96 18.04 8.11
C GLY A 172 -4.52 17.00 9.15
N MET A 173 -4.51 15.71 8.80
CA MET A 173 -4.17 14.60 9.68
C MET A 173 -3.03 13.77 9.10
N CYS A 174 -2.16 13.18 9.93
CA CYS A 174 -1.20 12.24 9.40
C CYS A 174 -1.90 10.98 8.85
N LEU A 175 -1.28 10.33 7.87
CA LEU A 175 -1.85 9.18 7.14
C LEU A 175 -2.45 8.10 8.06
N LYS A 176 -1.71 7.70 9.10
CA LYS A 176 -2.19 6.67 10.04
C LYS A 176 -3.43 7.11 10.80
N ASP A 177 -3.44 8.36 11.30
CA ASP A 177 -4.54 8.85 12.12
C ASP A 177 -5.80 9.07 11.27
N TRP A 178 -5.64 9.51 10.03
CA TRP A 178 -6.75 9.60 9.09
C TRP A 178 -7.30 8.22 8.70
N LEU A 179 -6.42 7.26 8.40
CA LEU A 179 -6.82 5.89 8.13
C LEU A 179 -7.45 5.19 9.35
N GLN A 180 -7.21 5.67 10.59
CA GLN A 180 -7.81 5.06 11.77
C GLN A 180 -9.33 5.01 11.62
N THR A 181 -9.97 6.13 11.30
CA THR A 181 -11.43 6.22 11.20
C THR A 181 -11.98 5.76 9.85
N HIS A 182 -11.19 5.89 8.76
CA HIS A 182 -11.68 5.63 7.41
C HIS A 182 -11.41 4.20 6.91
N LEU A 183 -10.46 3.50 7.53
CA LEU A 183 -10.07 2.15 7.14
C LEU A 183 -9.92 1.19 8.33
N PHE A 184 -9.11 1.54 9.33
CA PHE A 184 -8.74 0.61 10.40
C PHE A 184 -9.95 0.27 11.29
N ASP A 185 -10.71 1.25 11.76
CA ASP A 185 -11.91 1.00 12.57
C ASP A 185 -12.98 0.20 11.81
N PRO A 186 -13.34 0.54 10.55
CA PRO A 186 -14.25 -0.27 9.74
C PRO A 186 -13.77 -1.70 9.49
N LEU A 187 -12.46 -1.92 9.42
CA LEU A 187 -11.85 -3.25 9.30
C LEU A 187 -11.63 -3.93 10.66
N GLU A 188 -11.99 -3.26 11.76
CA GLU A 188 -11.73 -3.76 13.13
C GLU A 188 -10.24 -4.04 13.38
N ILE A 189 -9.38 -3.16 12.90
CA ILE A 189 -7.93 -3.16 13.10
C ILE A 189 -7.61 -2.14 14.20
N THR A 190 -7.22 -2.60 15.38
CA THR A 190 -7.07 -1.75 16.56
C THR A 190 -5.64 -1.44 16.93
N ASP A 191 -4.68 -2.26 16.50
CA ASP A 191 -3.28 -2.14 16.90
C ASP A 191 -2.37 -1.95 15.69
N VAL A 192 -2.19 -0.69 15.31
CA VAL A 192 -1.36 -0.24 14.19
C VAL A 192 -0.39 0.83 14.65
N SER A 193 0.85 0.73 14.23
CA SER A 193 1.82 1.82 14.34
C SER A 193 2.54 2.01 13.01
N TRP A 194 2.98 3.24 12.74
CA TRP A 194 3.61 3.60 11.49
C TRP A 194 4.71 4.63 11.71
N ASP A 195 5.89 4.39 11.17
CA ASP A 195 7.02 5.30 11.29
C ASP A 195 6.69 6.67 10.67
N LYS A 196 7.30 7.72 11.23
CA LYS A 196 7.14 9.10 10.77
C LYS A 196 8.49 9.72 10.43
N HIS A 197 8.44 10.69 9.51
CA HIS A 197 9.45 11.72 9.32
C HIS A 197 8.80 13.07 9.67
N GLY A 198 9.25 13.70 10.75
CA GLY A 198 8.50 14.82 11.34
C GLY A 198 7.08 14.36 11.75
N ASP A 199 6.07 15.06 11.27
CA ASP A 199 4.67 14.76 11.55
C ASP A 199 4.01 13.85 10.49
N VAL A 200 4.72 13.54 9.40
CA VAL A 200 4.21 12.76 8.27
C VAL A 200 4.61 11.29 8.40
N ASN A 201 3.67 10.36 8.24
CA ASN A 201 4.02 8.95 8.15
C ASN A 201 4.82 8.65 6.88
N THR A 202 5.77 7.71 6.96
CA THR A 202 6.65 7.38 5.82
C THR A 202 5.88 6.86 4.59
N GLY A 203 4.70 6.29 4.77
CA GLY A 203 3.82 5.82 3.70
C GLY A 203 4.35 4.62 2.91
N ALA A 204 5.62 4.67 2.55
CA ALA A 204 6.26 3.65 1.71
C ALA A 204 6.81 2.45 2.49
N TRP A 205 7.02 2.59 3.78
CA TRP A 205 7.55 1.56 4.71
C TRP A 205 7.12 1.91 6.14
N GLY A 206 7.58 1.14 7.13
CA GLY A 206 7.45 1.48 8.54
C GLY A 206 6.11 1.12 9.18
N LEU A 207 5.17 0.55 8.42
CA LEU A 207 3.91 0.06 8.99
C LEU A 207 4.16 -1.23 9.77
N LEU A 208 3.70 -1.24 11.04
CA LEU A 208 3.62 -2.43 11.89
C LEU A 208 2.14 -2.81 12.03
N ILE A 209 1.80 -4.00 11.58
CA ILE A 209 0.43 -4.52 11.56
C ILE A 209 0.44 -6.06 11.71
N ALA A 210 -0.61 -6.62 12.29
CA ALA A 210 -0.72 -8.06 12.44
C ALA A 210 -1.05 -8.77 11.12
N PRO A 211 -0.55 -10.00 10.88
CA PRO A 211 -0.87 -10.77 9.67
C PRO A 211 -2.37 -10.98 9.44
N ARG A 212 -3.16 -11.21 10.49
CA ARG A 212 -4.62 -11.30 10.38
C ARG A 212 -5.25 -10.03 9.82
N ASP A 213 -4.72 -8.88 10.19
CA ASP A 213 -5.23 -7.59 9.75
C ASP A 213 -4.89 -7.30 8.28
N LEU A 214 -3.75 -7.77 7.79
CA LEU A 214 -3.46 -7.75 6.35
C LEU A 214 -4.49 -8.54 5.55
N THR A 215 -4.97 -9.67 6.07
CA THR A 215 -6.02 -10.47 5.40
C THR A 215 -7.32 -9.68 5.26
N LYS A 216 -7.67 -8.84 6.23
CA LYS A 216 -8.87 -7.98 6.16
C LYS A 216 -8.79 -6.97 5.01
N LEU A 217 -7.61 -6.38 4.79
CA LEU A 217 -7.40 -5.52 3.61
C LEU A 217 -7.57 -6.33 2.31
N GLY A 218 -7.00 -7.53 2.24
CA GLY A 218 -7.19 -8.41 1.08
C GLY A 218 -8.66 -8.72 0.80
N LEU A 219 -9.46 -8.97 1.85
CA LEU A 219 -10.91 -9.19 1.72
C LEU A 219 -11.66 -7.93 1.27
N LEU A 220 -11.26 -6.75 1.73
CA LEU A 220 -11.83 -5.49 1.25
C LEU A 220 -11.69 -5.36 -0.28
N TYR A 221 -10.51 -5.65 -0.82
CA TYR A 221 -10.29 -5.64 -2.28
C TYR A 221 -11.04 -6.77 -2.99
N LEU A 222 -11.03 -7.98 -2.43
CA LEU A 222 -11.79 -9.12 -2.98
C LEU A 222 -13.29 -8.83 -3.09
N HIS A 223 -13.84 -8.08 -2.12
CA HIS A 223 -15.24 -7.67 -2.09
C HIS A 223 -15.47 -6.28 -2.72
N LYS A 224 -14.59 -5.87 -3.64
CA LYS A 224 -14.76 -4.65 -4.43
C LYS A 224 -15.03 -3.41 -3.57
N GLY A 225 -14.28 -3.28 -2.48
CA GLY A 225 -14.31 -2.12 -1.60
C GLY A 225 -15.39 -2.13 -0.51
N VAL A 226 -16.04 -3.27 -0.29
CA VAL A 226 -17.03 -3.45 0.79
C VAL A 226 -16.49 -4.41 1.85
N TYR A 227 -16.60 -4.04 3.12
CA TYR A 227 -16.29 -4.90 4.26
C TYR A 227 -17.39 -4.80 5.32
N ASN A 228 -17.92 -5.92 5.78
CA ASN A 228 -19.05 -5.99 6.73
C ASN A 228 -20.26 -5.13 6.35
N GLY A 229 -20.56 -5.00 5.05
CA GLY A 229 -21.64 -4.16 4.54
C GLY A 229 -21.30 -2.66 4.44
N ILE A 230 -20.11 -2.25 4.88
CA ILE A 230 -19.64 -0.86 4.80
C ILE A 230 -18.82 -0.69 3.52
N ARG A 231 -19.20 0.29 2.67
CA ARG A 231 -18.41 0.65 1.48
C ARG A 231 -17.28 1.60 1.88
N ILE A 232 -16.07 1.10 1.89
CA ILE A 232 -14.86 1.86 2.21
C ILE A 232 -14.25 2.44 0.93
N LEU A 233 -14.12 1.64 -0.12
CA LEU A 233 -13.63 2.04 -1.45
C LEU A 233 -14.75 1.93 -2.49
N THR A 234 -14.65 2.67 -3.59
CA THR A 234 -15.52 2.43 -4.75
C THR A 234 -15.09 1.18 -5.49
N GLU A 235 -15.99 0.54 -6.24
CA GLU A 235 -15.66 -0.62 -7.07
C GLU A 235 -14.71 -0.23 -8.20
N GLU A 236 -14.90 0.99 -8.75
CA GLU A 236 -14.04 1.57 -9.77
C GLU A 236 -12.60 1.69 -9.28
N TRP A 237 -12.41 2.21 -8.04
CA TRP A 237 -11.06 2.28 -7.45
C TRP A 237 -10.41 0.91 -7.33
N VAL A 238 -11.13 -0.08 -6.80
CA VAL A 238 -10.59 -1.45 -6.64
C VAL A 238 -10.24 -2.06 -7.99
N THR A 239 -11.08 -1.84 -9.00
CA THR A 239 -10.82 -2.32 -10.37
C THR A 239 -9.58 -1.66 -10.94
N GLU A 240 -9.49 -0.34 -10.85
CA GLU A 240 -8.37 0.45 -11.36
C GLU A 240 -7.08 0.10 -10.64
N ALA A 241 -7.08 0.08 -9.31
CA ALA A 241 -5.91 -0.27 -8.49
C ALA A 241 -5.41 -1.71 -8.70
N SER A 242 -6.20 -2.58 -9.29
CA SER A 242 -5.85 -3.97 -9.62
C SER A 242 -5.55 -4.19 -11.11
N TYR A 243 -5.64 -3.14 -11.92
CA TYR A 243 -5.38 -3.20 -13.35
C TYR A 243 -3.92 -2.85 -13.66
N PRO A 244 -3.27 -3.49 -14.64
CA PRO A 244 -1.91 -3.14 -15.03
C PRO A 244 -1.88 -1.81 -15.80
N HIS A 245 -1.22 -0.78 -15.25
CA HIS A 245 -1.12 0.55 -15.84
C HIS A 245 0.14 0.75 -16.67
N ILE A 246 1.24 0.09 -16.28
CA ILE A 246 2.54 0.28 -16.92
C ILE A 246 3.34 -1.02 -16.87
N SER A 247 4.18 -1.28 -17.89
CA SER A 247 5.13 -2.38 -17.83
C SER A 247 6.25 -2.07 -16.86
N THR A 248 6.53 -2.96 -15.91
CA THR A 248 7.66 -2.81 -14.98
C THR A 248 9.00 -3.14 -15.62
N ASN A 249 9.03 -3.67 -16.86
CA ASN A 249 10.22 -4.24 -17.50
C ASN A 249 10.90 -5.37 -16.68
N VAL A 250 10.24 -5.88 -15.65
CA VAL A 250 10.67 -7.03 -14.86
C VAL A 250 9.86 -8.23 -15.32
N GLN A 251 10.56 -9.28 -15.75
CA GLN A 251 9.92 -10.49 -16.27
C GLN A 251 8.96 -11.08 -15.22
N GLY A 252 7.68 -11.21 -15.55
CA GLY A 252 6.64 -11.76 -14.67
C GLY A 252 5.97 -10.76 -13.71
N CYS A 253 6.32 -9.48 -13.77
CA CYS A 253 5.65 -8.44 -12.99
C CYS A 253 4.93 -7.46 -13.91
N ALA A 254 3.61 -7.34 -13.77
CA ALA A 254 2.90 -6.17 -14.25
C ALA A 254 3.03 -5.06 -13.21
N GLY A 255 3.42 -3.87 -13.67
CA GLY A 255 3.49 -2.70 -12.79
C GLY A 255 2.10 -2.16 -12.52
N TRP A 256 1.92 -1.79 -11.31
CA TRP A 256 0.98 -0.76 -10.96
C TRP A 256 1.55 0.07 -9.82
#